data_3ca87b01ee7602a8d1dcdc14239b9a4b
#
_entry.id   3ca87b01ee7602a8d1dcdc14239b9a4b
#
_cell.length_a   1.000
_cell.length_b   1.000
_cell.length_c   1.000
_cell.angle_alpha   90.00
_cell.angle_beta   90.00
_cell.angle_gamma   90.00
#
_symmetry.space_group_name_H-M   'P 1'
#
loop_
_entity.id
_entity.type
_entity.pdbx_description
1 polymer ?
#
loop_
_entity_poly.entity_id
_entity_poly.type
_entity_poly.pdbx_seq_one_letter_code
_entity_poly.pdbx_strand_id
1 'polypeptide(L)'
;QQIQMAGFTPADTASPPSANAPAALFGCSGARPIRADDVPGCEALASHSDGIVIRYVGDVVSTWPSASGQPTDCLGQAVGGGAAGTAPVVNRFYAKTSASTGEPELYCEGNGKVGYGQPVFEGVERLRIQYWLANVQQAFDASALTPDQWARVVAVDLCVLVRGAPLGQRVRYVDCDGASGTGSDTRARQAFWRRVAVRNGAGVQP
;
A
#
# COMPACT_ATOMS: atom_id res chain seq x y z
N GLN A 1 -4.64 16.25 7.99
CA GLN A 1 -5.32 15.70 6.79
C GLN A 1 -5.51 14.22 7.03
N GLN A 2 -6.75 13.80 7.24
CA GLN A 2 -7.08 12.38 7.28
C GLN A 2 -6.99 11.87 5.85
N ILE A 3 -6.04 10.97 5.59
CA ILE A 3 -6.03 10.17 4.37
C ILE A 3 -7.28 9.28 4.47
N GLN A 4 -8.32 9.65 3.77
CA GLN A 4 -9.46 8.77 3.56
C GLN A 4 -9.00 7.71 2.57
N MET A 5 -8.62 6.54 3.09
CA MET A 5 -8.60 5.35 2.26
C MET A 5 -10.08 5.05 1.94
N ALA A 6 -10.52 5.54 0.78
CA ALA A 6 -11.81 5.17 0.25
C ALA A 6 -11.77 3.68 -0.05
N GLY A 7 -12.35 2.87 0.82
CA GLY A 7 -12.69 1.50 0.47
C GLY A 7 -13.67 1.54 -0.70
N PHE A 8 -13.77 0.46 -1.42
CA PHE A 8 -14.75 0.26 -2.47
C PHE A 8 -16.14 0.67 -1.95
N THR A 9 -16.66 1.80 -2.36
CA THR A 9 -18.08 2.07 -2.18
C THR A 9 -18.81 1.16 -3.15
N PRO A 10 -19.69 0.24 -2.67
CA PRO A 10 -20.60 -0.38 -3.61
C PRO A 10 -21.39 0.76 -4.24
N ALA A 11 -21.17 1.01 -5.52
CA ALA A 11 -22.10 1.79 -6.28
C ALA A 11 -23.43 1.05 -6.20
N ASP A 12 -24.42 1.68 -5.62
CA ASP A 12 -25.77 1.20 -5.44
C ASP A 12 -25.92 -0.18 -4.77
N THR A 13 -26.68 -0.17 -3.71
CA THR A 13 -27.14 -1.30 -2.89
C THR A 13 -27.91 -2.41 -3.66
N ALA A 14 -27.81 -2.48 -4.99
CA ALA A 14 -28.59 -3.38 -5.82
C ALA A 14 -27.86 -4.66 -6.24
N SER A 15 -26.54 -4.77 -6.08
CA SER A 15 -25.84 -6.01 -6.40
C SER A 15 -24.76 -6.29 -5.37
N PRO A 16 -24.77 -7.48 -4.73
CA PRO A 16 -23.64 -7.88 -3.91
C PRO A 16 -22.36 -7.86 -4.77
N PRO A 17 -21.20 -7.49 -4.20
CA PRO A 17 -19.95 -7.57 -4.93
C PRO A 17 -19.81 -8.96 -5.50
N SER A 18 -19.47 -9.03 -6.80
CA SER A 18 -19.20 -10.32 -7.45
C SER A 18 -18.23 -11.13 -6.57
N ALA A 19 -18.53 -12.39 -6.33
CA ALA A 19 -17.68 -13.30 -5.55
C ALA A 19 -16.23 -13.38 -6.09
N ASN A 20 -16.01 -12.90 -7.30
CA ASN A 20 -14.71 -12.84 -7.99
C ASN A 20 -14.11 -11.43 -8.06
N ALA A 21 -14.72 -10.41 -7.45
CA ALA A 21 -14.13 -9.08 -7.44
C ALA A 21 -12.85 -9.09 -6.57
N PRO A 22 -11.71 -8.57 -7.07
CA PRO A 22 -10.50 -8.51 -6.28
C PRO A 22 -10.72 -7.64 -5.04
N ALA A 23 -10.18 -8.07 -3.90
CA ALA A 23 -10.29 -7.34 -2.64
C ALA A 23 -9.75 -5.91 -2.80
N ALA A 24 -10.35 -4.95 -2.05
CA ALA A 24 -9.90 -3.56 -2.02
C ALA A 24 -8.46 -3.41 -1.50
N LEU A 25 -8.03 -4.33 -0.65
CA LEU A 25 -6.67 -4.43 -0.14
C LEU A 25 -6.09 -5.81 -0.45
N PHE A 26 -4.79 -5.83 -0.75
CA PHE A 26 -4.00 -7.04 -0.81
C PHE A 26 -2.56 -6.70 -0.41
N GLY A 27 -1.89 -7.57 0.33
CA GLY A 27 -0.53 -7.34 0.78
C GLY A 27 0.40 -8.48 0.47
N CYS A 28 1.69 -8.18 0.49
CA CYS A 28 2.79 -9.11 0.33
C CYS A 28 3.78 -8.95 1.48
N SER A 29 4.12 -10.03 2.18
CA SER A 29 5.16 -10.03 3.22
C SER A 29 6.54 -10.19 2.59
N GLY A 30 7.44 -9.23 2.84
CA GLY A 30 8.81 -9.23 2.32
C GLY A 30 8.91 -9.21 0.79
N ALA A 31 7.86 -8.74 0.10
CA ALA A 31 7.68 -8.88 -1.33
C ALA A 31 6.89 -7.70 -1.91
N ARG A 32 6.98 -7.49 -3.20
CA ARG A 32 6.11 -6.53 -3.90
C ARG A 32 4.92 -7.23 -4.53
N PRO A 33 3.75 -6.57 -4.61
CA PRO A 33 2.63 -7.07 -5.38
C PRO A 33 2.97 -7.13 -6.87
N ILE A 34 2.63 -8.24 -7.54
CA ILE A 34 2.77 -8.36 -8.98
C ILE A 34 1.65 -7.61 -9.71
N ARG A 35 1.88 -7.31 -10.99
CA ARG A 35 1.02 -6.45 -11.83
C ARG A 35 -0.30 -7.06 -12.25
N ALA A 36 -0.50 -8.36 -12.10
CA ALA A 36 -1.76 -8.99 -12.49
C ALA A 36 -2.90 -8.43 -11.64
N ASP A 37 -3.77 -7.66 -12.24
CA ASP A 37 -4.89 -7.01 -11.55
C ASP A 37 -5.96 -8.03 -11.15
N ASP A 38 -6.07 -9.14 -11.90
CA ASP A 38 -7.06 -10.16 -11.70
C ASP A 38 -6.61 -11.29 -10.74
N VAL A 39 -5.31 -11.50 -10.62
CA VAL A 39 -4.74 -12.54 -9.75
C VAL A 39 -3.76 -11.92 -8.77
N PRO A 40 -4.11 -11.85 -7.48
CA PRO A 40 -3.19 -11.34 -6.48
C PRO A 40 -1.97 -12.27 -6.35
N GLY A 41 -0.78 -11.68 -6.38
CA GLY A 41 0.46 -12.43 -6.22
C GLY A 41 1.59 -11.53 -5.73
N CYS A 42 2.70 -12.15 -5.33
CA CYS A 42 3.83 -11.47 -4.74
C CYS A 42 5.14 -11.90 -5.42
N GLU A 43 6.04 -10.93 -5.60
CA GLU A 43 7.41 -11.16 -6.06
C GLU A 43 8.39 -10.71 -4.97
N ALA A 44 9.31 -11.59 -4.58
CA ALA A 44 10.26 -11.31 -3.51
C ALA A 44 11.11 -10.07 -3.78
N LEU A 45 11.35 -9.28 -2.74
CA LEU A 45 12.23 -8.12 -2.76
C LEU A 45 13.50 -8.40 -1.95
N ALA A 46 14.66 -7.99 -2.47
CA ALA A 46 15.92 -8.07 -1.75
C ALA A 46 15.92 -7.24 -0.45
N SER A 47 15.12 -6.19 -0.39
CA SER A 47 14.91 -5.37 0.81
C SER A 47 14.10 -6.05 1.91
N HIS A 48 13.45 -7.17 1.62
CA HIS A 48 12.47 -7.81 2.51
C HIS A 48 11.39 -6.86 3.03
N SER A 49 11.12 -5.77 2.29
CA SER A 49 10.06 -4.83 2.57
C SER A 49 8.72 -5.43 2.17
N ASP A 50 7.71 -5.21 2.99
CA ASP A 50 6.35 -5.56 2.61
C ASP A 50 5.86 -4.66 1.48
N GLY A 51 4.87 -5.13 0.75
CA GLY A 51 4.18 -4.35 -0.26
C GLY A 51 2.67 -4.43 -0.10
N ILE A 52 1.96 -3.43 -0.61
CA ILE A 52 0.50 -3.34 -0.51
C ILE A 52 -0.12 -2.88 -1.83
N VAL A 53 -1.27 -3.44 -2.15
CA VAL A 53 -2.18 -2.96 -3.21
C VAL A 53 -3.39 -2.33 -2.56
N ILE A 54 -3.76 -1.16 -3.04
CA ILE A 54 -4.99 -0.46 -2.68
C ILE A 54 -5.82 -0.29 -3.95
N ARG A 55 -7.07 -0.75 -3.91
CA ARG A 55 -8.05 -0.62 -5.00
C ARG A 55 -9.25 0.17 -4.51
N TYR A 56 -9.69 1.13 -5.32
CA TYR A 56 -10.87 1.94 -5.03
C TYR A 56 -11.45 2.48 -6.33
N VAL A 57 -12.72 2.88 -6.28
CA VAL A 57 -13.33 3.62 -7.40
C VAL A 57 -12.88 5.07 -7.30
N GLY A 58 -12.21 5.55 -8.34
CA GLY A 58 -11.73 6.92 -8.40
C GLY A 58 -12.87 7.91 -8.59
N ASP A 59 -12.94 8.91 -7.71
CA ASP A 59 -13.85 10.03 -7.81
C ASP A 59 -13.10 11.36 -7.57
N VAL A 60 -13.80 12.47 -7.64
CA VAL A 60 -13.24 13.81 -7.45
C VAL A 60 -12.73 14.09 -6.03
N VAL A 61 -13.03 13.22 -5.07
CA VAL A 61 -12.60 13.33 -3.67
C VAL A 61 -11.37 12.46 -3.41
N SER A 62 -11.33 11.27 -4.01
CA SER A 62 -10.27 10.27 -3.77
C SER A 62 -9.06 10.44 -4.70
N THR A 63 -9.24 11.10 -5.85
CA THR A 63 -8.16 11.33 -6.81
C THR A 63 -8.18 12.75 -7.36
N TRP A 64 -7.01 13.24 -7.77
CA TRP A 64 -6.94 14.45 -8.60
C TRP A 64 -7.38 14.09 -10.02
N PRO A 65 -8.28 14.86 -10.64
CA PRO A 65 -8.66 14.58 -12.01
C PRO A 65 -7.50 14.88 -12.97
N SER A 66 -7.37 14.07 -14.02
CA SER A 66 -6.49 14.37 -15.14
C SER A 66 -7.02 15.59 -15.94
N ALA A 67 -6.26 16.07 -16.90
CA ALA A 67 -6.70 17.16 -17.78
C ALA A 67 -7.99 16.83 -18.56
N SER A 68 -8.29 15.55 -18.76
CA SER A 68 -9.54 15.06 -19.38
C SER A 68 -10.65 14.72 -18.37
N GLY A 69 -10.48 15.08 -17.09
CA GLY A 69 -11.47 14.82 -16.05
C GLY A 69 -11.53 13.37 -15.56
N GLN A 70 -10.58 12.53 -15.95
CA GLN A 70 -10.53 11.13 -15.52
C GLN A 70 -9.85 11.01 -14.15
N PRO A 71 -10.20 10.01 -13.30
CA PRO A 71 -9.46 9.72 -12.10
C PRO A 71 -8.00 9.37 -12.42
N THR A 72 -7.10 9.66 -11.49
CA THR A 72 -5.67 9.35 -11.65
C THR A 72 -5.19 8.38 -10.58
N ASP A 73 -4.15 7.62 -10.91
CA ASP A 73 -3.43 6.78 -9.97
C ASP A 73 -2.44 7.60 -9.10
N CYS A 74 -1.67 6.92 -8.26
CA CYS A 74 -0.67 7.53 -7.37
C CYS A 74 0.47 8.29 -8.09
N LEU A 75 0.61 8.13 -9.39
CA LEU A 75 1.59 8.82 -10.22
C LEU A 75 0.95 9.93 -11.08
N GLY A 76 -0.34 10.21 -10.87
CA GLY A 76 -1.07 11.20 -11.65
C GLY A 76 -1.42 10.74 -13.08
N GLN A 77 -1.29 9.44 -13.38
CA GLN A 77 -1.64 8.89 -14.67
C GLN A 77 -3.15 8.63 -14.74
N ALA A 78 -3.80 9.03 -15.83
CA ALA A 78 -5.23 8.82 -16.02
C ALA A 78 -5.57 7.33 -16.04
N VAL A 79 -6.61 6.93 -15.30
CA VAL A 79 -7.07 5.55 -15.21
C VAL A 79 -8.37 5.36 -15.97
N GLY A 80 -8.35 4.41 -16.91
CA GLY A 80 -9.53 3.94 -17.63
C GLY A 80 -10.04 4.87 -18.72
N GLY A 81 -10.84 4.34 -19.63
CA GLY A 81 -11.53 5.04 -20.71
C GLY A 81 -13.00 5.33 -20.43
N GLY A 82 -13.46 5.24 -19.16
CA GLY A 82 -14.85 5.41 -18.76
C GLY A 82 -15.15 6.77 -18.15
N ALA A 83 -16.43 7.03 -17.90
CA ALA A 83 -16.84 8.18 -17.10
C ALA A 83 -16.24 8.14 -15.70
N ALA A 84 -15.99 9.31 -15.10
CA ALA A 84 -15.52 9.41 -13.73
C ALA A 84 -16.43 8.59 -12.79
N GLY A 85 -15.83 7.80 -11.90
CA GLY A 85 -16.55 6.97 -10.93
C GLY A 85 -16.80 5.52 -11.36
N THR A 86 -16.33 5.05 -12.52
CA THR A 86 -16.55 3.68 -12.97
C THR A 86 -15.30 2.81 -13.08
N ALA A 87 -14.12 3.41 -13.23
CA ALA A 87 -12.88 2.67 -13.37
C ALA A 87 -12.19 2.47 -12.00
N PRO A 88 -11.76 1.24 -11.66
CA PRO A 88 -10.99 1.02 -10.45
C PRO A 88 -9.60 1.63 -10.58
N VAL A 89 -9.21 2.44 -9.61
CA VAL A 89 -7.83 2.88 -9.42
C VAL A 89 -7.11 1.81 -8.61
N VAL A 90 -5.96 1.38 -9.09
CA VAL A 90 -5.12 0.37 -8.44
C VAL A 90 -3.74 0.95 -8.21
N ASN A 91 -3.37 1.09 -6.96
CA ASN A 91 -2.05 1.59 -6.56
C ASN A 91 -1.29 0.51 -5.79
N ARG A 92 -0.03 0.29 -6.16
CA ARG A 92 0.90 -0.66 -5.51
C ARG A 92 2.03 0.13 -4.88
N PHE A 93 2.26 -0.11 -3.59
CA PHE A 93 3.35 0.52 -2.85
C PHE A 93 4.31 -0.54 -2.31
N TYR A 94 5.60 -0.30 -2.48
CA TYR A 94 6.67 -1.15 -1.96
C TYR A 94 7.98 -0.36 -1.85
N ALA A 95 8.86 -0.73 -0.91
CA ALA A 95 10.17 -0.11 -0.78
C ALA A 95 11.27 -1.00 -1.36
N LYS A 96 12.15 -0.42 -2.14
CA LYS A 96 13.34 -1.09 -2.67
C LYS A 96 14.49 -0.11 -2.84
N THR A 97 15.71 -0.64 -3.00
CA THR A 97 16.86 0.16 -3.41
C THR A 97 16.70 0.55 -4.88
N SER A 98 16.87 1.83 -5.17
CA SER A 98 16.86 2.37 -6.53
C SER A 98 18.12 1.93 -7.29
N ALA A 99 17.94 1.45 -8.52
CA ALA A 99 19.05 1.06 -9.36
C ALA A 99 19.86 2.27 -9.88
N SER A 100 19.24 3.46 -9.92
CA SER A 100 19.86 4.69 -10.41
C SER A 100 20.63 5.45 -9.34
N THR A 101 20.07 5.51 -8.12
CA THR A 101 20.66 6.30 -7.02
C THR A 101 21.41 5.44 -6.00
N GLY A 102 21.14 4.15 -5.93
CA GLY A 102 21.61 3.26 -4.86
C GLY A 102 20.94 3.52 -3.52
N GLU A 103 19.96 4.44 -3.45
CA GLU A 103 19.26 4.82 -2.23
C GLU A 103 17.98 3.99 -2.05
N PRO A 104 17.55 3.72 -0.81
CA PRO A 104 16.27 3.10 -0.55
C PRO A 104 15.15 4.10 -0.80
N GLU A 105 14.13 3.68 -1.52
CA GLU A 105 13.03 4.53 -1.96
C GLU A 105 11.70 3.78 -1.86
N LEU A 106 10.63 4.50 -1.51
CA LEU A 106 9.25 4.02 -1.65
C LEU A 106 8.81 4.23 -3.09
N TYR A 107 8.41 3.17 -3.73
CA TYR A 107 7.85 3.17 -5.09
C TYR A 107 6.33 3.14 -5.05
N CYS A 108 5.73 3.83 -5.98
CA CYS A 108 4.36 3.59 -6.40
C CYS A 108 4.32 3.09 -7.84
N GLU A 109 3.43 2.15 -8.10
CA GLU A 109 3.08 1.65 -9.43
C GLU A 109 1.55 1.65 -9.54
N GLY A 110 1.03 2.54 -10.39
CA GLY A 110 -0.40 2.66 -10.65
C GLY A 110 -0.84 1.88 -11.88
N ASN A 111 -2.15 1.83 -12.11
CA ASN A 111 -2.72 1.18 -13.29
C ASN A 111 -3.04 2.13 -14.46
N GLY A 112 -2.84 3.42 -14.31
CA GLY A 112 -3.01 4.38 -15.42
C GLY A 112 -1.97 4.20 -16.52
N LYS A 113 -0.75 3.75 -16.16
CA LYS A 113 0.30 3.36 -17.10
C LYS A 113 0.97 2.08 -16.63
N VAL A 114 0.54 0.96 -17.19
CA VAL A 114 1.06 -0.37 -16.81
C VAL A 114 2.58 -0.43 -16.99
N GLY A 115 3.27 -0.99 -16.01
CA GLY A 115 4.69 -1.19 -16.04
C GLY A 115 5.54 0.03 -15.69
N TYR A 116 4.91 1.08 -15.21
CA TYR A 116 5.56 2.32 -14.87
C TYR A 116 5.52 2.54 -13.35
N GLY A 117 6.56 2.09 -12.66
CA GLY A 117 6.76 2.34 -11.23
C GLY A 117 7.75 3.47 -11.01
N GLN A 118 7.42 4.44 -10.15
CA GLN A 118 8.26 5.58 -9.84
C GLN A 118 8.50 5.68 -8.34
N PRO A 119 9.69 6.17 -7.91
CA PRO A 119 9.91 6.54 -6.54
C PRO A 119 9.03 7.75 -6.18
N VAL A 120 8.37 7.68 -5.03
CA VAL A 120 7.54 8.76 -4.49
C VAL A 120 8.13 9.37 -3.23
N PHE A 121 8.96 8.62 -2.50
CA PHE A 121 9.71 9.11 -1.35
C PHE A 121 11.09 8.46 -1.27
N GLU A 122 12.11 9.27 -1.05
CA GLU A 122 13.49 8.82 -0.78
C GLU A 122 13.67 8.45 0.70
N GLY A 123 14.66 7.60 0.96
CA GLY A 123 15.05 7.23 2.32
C GLY A 123 14.15 6.19 2.99
N VAL A 124 13.15 5.65 2.33
CA VAL A 124 12.30 4.58 2.87
C VAL A 124 13.00 3.24 2.71
N GLU A 125 13.57 2.73 3.80
CA GLU A 125 14.31 1.47 3.81
C GLU A 125 13.38 0.24 3.87
N ARG A 126 12.28 0.35 4.62
CA ARG A 126 11.38 -0.79 4.82
C ARG A 126 9.96 -0.35 5.14
N LEU A 127 9.01 -1.10 4.62
CA LEU A 127 7.64 -1.16 5.07
C LEU A 127 7.42 -2.45 5.85
N ARG A 128 6.67 -2.38 6.95
CA ARG A 128 6.14 -3.52 7.68
C ARG A 128 4.65 -3.31 7.85
N ILE A 129 3.85 -4.26 7.38
CA ILE A 129 2.41 -4.10 7.27
C ILE A 129 1.72 -5.29 7.92
N GLN A 130 0.83 -5.00 8.87
CA GLN A 130 0.02 -6.02 9.53
C GLN A 130 -1.46 -5.70 9.38
N TYR A 131 -2.29 -6.72 9.30
CA TYR A 131 -3.70 -6.64 8.94
C TYR A 131 -4.57 -7.11 10.10
N TRP A 132 -5.59 -6.33 10.44
CA TRP A 132 -6.58 -6.64 11.45
C TRP A 132 -7.87 -7.08 10.80
N LEU A 133 -8.34 -8.27 11.16
CA LEU A 133 -9.60 -8.81 10.67
C LEU A 133 -10.76 -8.45 11.60
N ALA A 134 -11.97 -8.31 11.05
CA ALA A 134 -13.17 -8.13 11.83
C ALA A 134 -13.35 -9.25 12.86
N ASN A 135 -13.65 -8.87 14.11
CA ASN A 135 -13.87 -9.77 15.24
C ASN A 135 -12.66 -10.64 15.66
N VAL A 136 -11.43 -10.23 15.29
CA VAL A 136 -10.20 -10.92 15.69
C VAL A 136 -9.29 -9.93 16.41
N GLN A 137 -8.77 -10.30 17.59
CA GLN A 137 -7.97 -9.42 18.46
C GLN A 137 -6.47 -9.59 18.26
N GLN A 138 -6.04 -9.92 17.04
CA GLN A 138 -4.63 -9.98 16.68
C GLN A 138 -4.42 -9.50 15.25
N ALA A 139 -3.23 -8.98 14.99
CA ALA A 139 -2.80 -8.63 13.65
C ALA A 139 -2.14 -9.83 12.96
N PHE A 140 -2.24 -9.85 11.65
CA PHE A 140 -1.67 -10.89 10.78
C PHE A 140 -0.73 -10.28 9.75
N ASP A 141 0.30 -11.02 9.42
CA ASP A 141 1.11 -10.74 8.24
C ASP A 141 0.35 -11.12 6.97
N ALA A 142 0.65 -10.49 5.85
CA ALA A 142 -0.01 -10.81 4.58
C ALA A 142 0.07 -12.29 4.21
N SER A 143 1.20 -12.94 4.49
CA SER A 143 1.41 -14.38 4.21
C SER A 143 0.55 -15.33 5.03
N ALA A 144 -0.03 -14.85 6.12
CA ALA A 144 -0.92 -15.63 6.98
C ALA A 144 -2.41 -15.50 6.61
N LEU A 145 -2.75 -14.63 5.67
CA LEU A 145 -4.12 -14.39 5.23
C LEU A 145 -4.49 -15.27 4.03
N THR A 146 -5.64 -15.90 4.12
CA THR A 146 -6.26 -16.61 2.99
C THR A 146 -6.98 -15.63 2.05
N PRO A 147 -7.23 -15.98 0.78
CA PRO A 147 -7.86 -15.08 -0.19
C PRO A 147 -9.19 -14.48 0.26
N ASP A 148 -10.02 -15.25 0.95
CA ASP A 148 -11.33 -14.81 1.47
C ASP A 148 -11.21 -13.86 2.67
N GLN A 149 -10.11 -13.90 3.40
CA GLN A 149 -9.89 -13.03 4.56
C GLN A 149 -9.59 -11.58 4.19
N TRP A 150 -9.09 -11.31 2.99
CA TRP A 150 -8.79 -9.94 2.55
C TRP A 150 -10.00 -9.02 2.58
N ALA A 151 -11.19 -9.54 2.26
CA ALA A 151 -12.45 -8.77 2.33
C ALA A 151 -12.86 -8.42 3.77
N ARG A 152 -12.28 -9.06 4.78
CA ARG A 152 -12.59 -8.88 6.20
C ARG A 152 -11.59 -7.99 6.93
N VAL A 153 -10.61 -7.43 6.22
CA VAL A 153 -9.62 -6.52 6.82
C VAL A 153 -10.31 -5.21 7.19
N VAL A 154 -10.24 -4.85 8.46
CA VAL A 154 -10.87 -3.63 9.02
C VAL A 154 -9.87 -2.55 9.40
N ALA A 155 -8.60 -2.92 9.61
CA ALA A 155 -7.54 -1.96 9.87
C ALA A 155 -6.19 -2.53 9.42
N VAL A 156 -5.25 -1.61 9.20
CA VAL A 156 -3.87 -1.90 8.83
C VAL A 156 -2.93 -1.19 9.80
N ASP A 157 -1.99 -1.92 10.40
CA ASP A 157 -0.85 -1.35 11.08
C ASP A 157 0.28 -1.19 10.07
N LEU A 158 0.72 0.02 9.86
CA LEU A 158 1.79 0.38 8.94
C LEU A 158 2.99 0.89 9.74
N CYS A 159 4.14 0.27 9.57
CA CYS A 159 5.42 0.82 9.96
C CYS A 159 6.25 1.19 8.75
N VAL A 160 6.86 2.36 8.80
CA VAL A 160 7.79 2.86 7.80
C VAL A 160 9.12 3.13 8.47
N LEU A 161 10.17 2.41 8.08
CA LEU A 161 11.54 2.68 8.50
C LEU A 161 12.17 3.66 7.51
N VAL A 162 12.52 4.84 8.01
CA VAL A 162 13.09 5.91 7.19
C VAL A 162 14.53 6.17 7.58
N ARG A 163 15.37 6.35 6.55
CA ARG A 163 16.76 6.77 6.69
C ARG A 163 16.89 8.28 6.48
N GLY A 164 17.47 8.95 7.45
CA GLY A 164 17.68 10.40 7.42
C GLY A 164 19.10 10.82 7.03
N ALA A 165 19.47 12.03 7.45
CA ALA A 165 20.79 12.60 7.19
C ALA A 165 21.92 11.86 7.94
N PRO A 166 23.17 11.94 7.43
CA PRO A 166 24.33 11.45 8.15
C PRO A 166 24.56 12.23 9.45
N LEU A 167 24.89 11.51 10.54
CA LEU A 167 25.17 12.08 11.87
C LEU A 167 26.68 12.07 12.22
N GLY A 168 27.54 11.68 11.29
CA GLY A 168 28.99 11.56 11.51
C GLY A 168 29.43 10.32 12.28
N GLN A 169 28.51 9.62 12.95
CA GLN A 169 28.77 8.38 13.68
C GLN A 169 27.61 7.39 13.49
N ARG A 170 27.89 6.10 13.69
CA ARG A 170 26.85 5.07 13.66
C ARG A 170 25.97 5.20 14.91
N VAL A 171 24.66 5.17 14.70
CA VAL A 171 23.66 5.30 15.76
C VAL A 171 22.81 4.06 15.88
N ARG A 172 22.35 3.78 17.10
CA ARG A 172 21.37 2.72 17.35
C ARG A 172 19.99 3.20 16.94
N TYR A 173 19.18 2.27 16.48
CA TYR A 173 17.77 2.49 16.17
C TYR A 173 16.95 1.25 16.53
N VAL A 174 15.63 1.41 16.57
CA VAL A 174 14.67 0.30 16.68
C VAL A 174 13.95 0.21 15.35
N ASP A 175 13.91 -0.96 14.76
CA ASP A 175 13.26 -1.19 13.48
C ASP A 175 11.75 -1.45 13.61
N CYS A 176 11.11 -1.77 12.50
CA CYS A 176 9.67 -2.07 12.43
C CYS A 176 9.28 -3.41 13.09
N ASP A 177 10.20 -4.27 13.41
CA ASP A 177 9.95 -5.52 14.16
C ASP A 177 10.21 -5.35 15.67
N GLY A 178 10.58 -4.12 16.09
CA GLY A 178 10.96 -3.82 17.48
C GLY A 178 12.37 -4.26 17.83
N ALA A 179 13.15 -4.74 16.86
CA ALA A 179 14.52 -5.15 17.08
C ALA A 179 15.46 -3.94 17.12
N SER A 180 16.34 -3.93 18.13
CA SER A 180 17.39 -2.91 18.24
C SER A 180 18.59 -3.28 17.39
N GLY A 181 19.02 -2.33 16.55
CA GLY A 181 20.18 -2.48 15.68
C GLY A 181 21.08 -1.25 15.68
N THR A 182 22.26 -1.40 15.08
CA THR A 182 23.15 -0.27 14.76
C THR A 182 23.28 -0.18 13.26
N GLY A 183 23.08 1.01 12.69
CA GLY A 183 23.19 1.23 11.26
C GLY A 183 24.54 0.79 10.69
N SER A 184 24.57 0.26 9.48
CA SER A 184 25.80 -0.06 8.76
C SER A 184 26.55 1.21 8.31
N ASP A 185 25.86 2.32 8.23
CA ASP A 185 26.35 3.65 7.89
C ASP A 185 26.15 4.65 9.05
N THR A 186 26.46 5.92 8.81
CA THR A 186 26.31 7.00 9.82
C THR A 186 24.96 7.72 9.76
N ARG A 187 24.00 7.24 8.96
CA ARG A 187 22.69 7.88 8.81
C ARG A 187 21.74 7.53 9.96
N ALA A 188 20.95 8.51 10.39
CA ALA A 188 19.86 8.28 11.33
C ALA A 188 18.81 7.33 10.73
N ARG A 189 18.16 6.55 11.57
CA ARG A 189 17.01 5.73 11.23
C ARG A 189 15.90 5.92 12.23
N GLN A 190 14.67 6.02 11.73
CA GLN A 190 13.48 6.16 12.56
C GLN A 190 12.35 5.31 12.00
N ALA A 191 11.75 4.50 12.86
CA ALA A 191 10.52 3.78 12.55
C ALA A 191 9.30 4.62 12.96
N PHE A 192 8.34 4.74 12.06
CA PHE A 192 7.06 5.42 12.29
C PHE A 192 5.92 4.43 12.18
N TRP A 193 5.10 4.35 13.23
CA TRP A 193 3.96 3.45 13.28
C TRP A 193 2.64 4.21 13.16
N ARG A 194 1.72 3.65 12.37
CA ARG A 194 0.34 4.14 12.27
C ARG A 194 -0.63 3.00 12.09
N ARG A 195 -1.76 3.07 12.82
CA ARG A 195 -2.94 2.26 12.52
C ARG A 195 -3.89 3.07 11.68
N VAL A 196 -4.37 2.47 10.60
CA VAL A 196 -5.31 3.06 9.65
C VAL A 196 -6.53 2.15 9.56
N ALA A 197 -7.71 2.68 9.86
CA ALA A 197 -8.95 1.96 9.67
C ALA A 197 -9.29 1.88 8.18
N VAL A 198 -9.67 0.68 7.71
CA VAL A 198 -10.20 0.47 6.36
C VAL A 198 -11.68 0.85 6.40
N ARG A 199 -12.02 1.97 5.78
CA ARG A 199 -13.42 2.40 5.65
C ARG A 199 -14.03 1.72 4.44
N ASN A 200 -15.31 1.36 4.55
CA ASN A 200 -16.09 0.70 3.48
C ASN A 200 -15.63 -0.73 3.12
N GLY A 201 -14.97 -1.44 4.03
CA GLY A 201 -14.84 -2.90 3.94
C GLY A 201 -16.22 -3.54 4.05
N ALA A 202 -16.53 -4.51 3.20
CA ALA A 202 -17.78 -5.25 3.29
C ALA A 202 -17.87 -5.90 4.67
N GLY A 203 -18.81 -5.47 5.51
CA GLY A 203 -19.16 -6.17 6.73
C GLY A 203 -19.07 -5.43 8.06
N VAL A 204 -18.77 -4.14 8.09
CA VAL A 204 -18.94 -3.35 9.31
C VAL A 204 -20.17 -2.44 9.13
N GLN A 205 -21.34 -3.00 9.35
CA GLN A 205 -22.48 -2.19 9.80
C GLN A 205 -22.29 -1.94 11.30
N PRO A 206 -22.52 -0.69 11.78
CA PRO A 206 -22.50 -0.34 13.20
C PRO A 206 -23.57 -1.06 13.99
#